data_e90c75e68ee598b21fe4787188b2e4da
#
_entry.id   e90c75e68ee598b21fe4787188b2e4da
#
_cell.length_a   1.000
_cell.length_b   1.000
_cell.length_c   1.000
_cell.angle_alpha   90.00
_cell.angle_beta   90.00
_cell.angle_gamma   90.00
#
_symmetry.space_group_name_H-M   'P 1'
#
loop_
_entity.id
_entity.type
_entity.pdbx_description
1 polymer ?
#
loop_
_entity_poly.entity_id
_entity_poly.type
_entity_poly.pdbx_seq_one_letter_code
_entity_poly.pdbx_strand_id
1 'polypeptide(L)'
;MSVFDGLKFRKVYSPIHNLDPRIKFIYVIAIFVAAILFSQIIPLIALFILQIPFVLLARVRKQWLRSLRGALFLALFIFLTNILFRWIGAGYVLLATDLEFSIAMTLRFVVLVESFSVFFLTTSPDMLGLALEQSHVPYEFSFAFTTAVRFVPVLAEEAQTIMDAQKARGLELEKGGFMKRIRNYIPILIPLIVSAIRRSLELAEAMESRAWGAVKKRTNLYGLSLHRGDFVLLAVTIAVLALAVYVWLYVQVPTFSHFF
;
A
#
# COMPACT_ATOMS: atom_id res chain seq x y z
N MET A 1 -3.18 -13.14 -20.70
CA MET A 1 -2.66 -12.13 -19.73
C MET A 1 -2.12 -12.91 -18.55
N SER A 2 -0.83 -12.80 -18.28
CA SER A 2 -0.25 -13.51 -17.14
C SER A 2 -0.80 -12.91 -15.84
N VAL A 3 -1.07 -13.77 -14.86
CA VAL A 3 -1.56 -13.36 -13.52
C VAL A 3 -0.62 -12.33 -12.87
N PHE A 4 0.63 -12.29 -13.33
CA PHE A 4 1.71 -11.43 -12.80
C PHE A 4 1.87 -10.08 -13.50
N ASP A 5 1.08 -9.78 -14.55
CA ASP A 5 1.14 -8.45 -15.19
C ASP A 5 0.74 -7.29 -14.24
N GLY A 6 0.01 -7.61 -13.17
CA GLY A 6 -0.34 -6.65 -12.12
C GLY A 6 0.79 -6.27 -11.16
N LEU A 7 1.87 -7.07 -11.12
CA LEU A 7 3.04 -6.82 -10.27
C LEU A 7 4.10 -5.94 -10.97
N LYS A 8 3.95 -5.69 -12.27
CA LYS A 8 4.86 -4.83 -13.02
C LYS A 8 4.49 -3.36 -12.78
N PHE A 9 5.33 -2.65 -12.03
CA PHE A 9 5.23 -1.21 -11.89
C PHE A 9 5.26 -0.53 -13.27
N ARG A 10 4.20 0.21 -13.62
CA ARG A 10 4.16 1.01 -14.85
C ARG A 10 4.70 2.41 -14.53
N LYS A 11 5.85 2.75 -15.06
CA LYS A 11 6.42 4.09 -14.96
C LYS A 11 5.50 5.07 -15.69
N VAL A 12 4.73 5.86 -14.95
CA VAL A 12 3.92 6.96 -15.47
C VAL A 12 4.67 8.25 -15.15
N TYR A 13 4.95 9.05 -16.17
CA TYR A 13 5.57 10.37 -15.97
C TYR A 13 4.52 11.36 -15.48
N SER A 14 4.58 11.73 -14.20
CA SER A 14 3.79 12.83 -13.63
C SER A 14 4.63 13.58 -12.59
N PRO A 15 4.29 14.86 -12.31
CA PRO A 15 5.02 15.64 -11.31
C PRO A 15 5.07 14.96 -9.93
N ILE A 16 4.01 14.21 -9.57
CA ILE A 16 3.94 13.51 -8.27
C ILE A 16 4.85 12.28 -8.21
N HIS A 17 5.08 11.58 -9.33
CA HIS A 17 5.99 10.43 -9.34
C HIS A 17 7.44 10.84 -9.04
N ASN A 18 7.83 12.06 -9.38
CA ASN A 18 9.19 12.58 -9.15
C ASN A 18 9.41 13.13 -7.73
N LEU A 19 8.37 13.20 -6.89
CA LEU A 19 8.50 13.62 -5.51
C LEU A 19 9.20 12.57 -4.64
N ASP A 20 9.87 13.03 -3.59
CA ASP A 20 10.58 12.16 -2.64
C ASP A 20 9.60 11.20 -1.93
N PRO A 21 9.84 9.87 -1.97
CA PRO A 21 8.99 8.88 -1.31
C PRO A 21 8.80 9.12 0.19
N ARG A 22 9.79 9.69 0.87
CA ARG A 22 9.73 10.01 2.31
C ARG A 22 8.66 11.05 2.60
N ILE A 23 8.59 12.10 1.78
CA ILE A 23 7.58 13.16 1.93
C ILE A 23 6.17 12.62 1.61
N LYS A 24 6.05 11.77 0.58
CA LYS A 24 4.78 11.08 0.29
C LYS A 24 4.32 10.19 1.44
N PHE A 25 5.25 9.49 2.09
CA PHE A 25 4.94 8.64 3.23
C PHE A 25 4.48 9.47 4.44
N ILE A 26 5.14 10.62 4.71
CA ILE A 26 4.72 11.57 5.74
C ILE A 26 3.30 12.08 5.45
N TYR A 27 2.97 12.40 4.19
CA TYR A 27 1.63 12.79 3.79
C TYR A 27 0.59 11.70 4.11
N VAL A 28 0.88 10.44 3.77
CA VAL A 28 -0.02 9.31 4.08
C VAL A 28 -0.24 9.18 5.59
N ILE A 29 0.84 9.26 6.39
CA ILE A 29 0.73 9.19 7.84
C ILE A 29 -0.07 10.37 8.40
N ALA A 30 0.09 11.57 7.85
CA ALA A 30 -0.67 12.74 8.29
C ALA A 30 -2.17 12.57 8.01
N ILE A 31 -2.55 12.08 6.82
CA ILE A 31 -3.94 11.74 6.50
C ILE A 31 -4.47 10.64 7.42
N PHE A 32 -3.64 9.62 7.71
CA PHE A 32 -3.99 8.53 8.62
C PHE A 32 -4.31 9.06 10.02
N VAL A 33 -3.42 9.87 10.58
CA VAL A 33 -3.61 10.51 11.90
C VAL A 33 -4.86 11.40 11.89
N ALA A 34 -5.02 12.25 10.87
CA ALA A 34 -6.18 13.12 10.73
C ALA A 34 -7.49 12.32 10.65
N ALA A 35 -7.52 11.21 9.89
CA ALA A 35 -8.72 10.37 9.78
C ALA A 35 -9.09 9.67 11.10
N ILE A 36 -8.10 9.35 11.96
CA ILE A 36 -8.36 8.74 13.28
C ILE A 36 -8.95 9.77 14.25
N LEU A 37 -8.50 11.03 14.19
CA LEU A 37 -8.97 12.09 15.10
C LEU A 37 -10.48 12.36 14.96
N PHE A 38 -11.05 12.20 13.77
CA PHE A 38 -12.43 12.52 13.49
C PHE A 38 -13.36 11.30 13.47
N SER A 39 -14.48 11.41 14.17
CA SER A 39 -15.57 10.42 14.11
C SER A 39 -16.80 10.94 13.35
N GLN A 40 -16.75 12.20 12.89
CA GLN A 40 -17.83 12.86 12.16
C GLN A 40 -17.64 12.70 10.65
N ILE A 41 -18.76 12.72 9.90
CA ILE A 41 -18.76 12.53 8.45
C ILE A 41 -18.08 13.71 7.71
N ILE A 42 -18.35 14.95 8.13
CA ILE A 42 -17.91 16.16 7.42
C ILE A 42 -16.38 16.23 7.27
N PRO A 43 -15.57 16.10 8.34
CA PRO A 43 -14.11 16.13 8.22
C PRO A 43 -13.57 14.97 7.37
N LEU A 44 -14.18 13.79 7.45
CA LEU A 44 -13.76 12.63 6.67
C LEU A 44 -14.03 12.81 5.17
N ILE A 45 -15.16 13.42 4.80
CA ILE A 45 -15.43 13.82 3.42
C ILE A 45 -14.41 14.86 2.95
N ALA A 46 -14.08 15.84 3.78
CA ALA A 46 -13.07 16.85 3.44
C ALA A 46 -11.70 16.21 3.18
N LEU A 47 -11.28 15.26 4.04
CA LEU A 47 -10.03 14.49 3.83
C LEU A 47 -10.08 13.64 2.55
N PHE A 48 -11.21 13.04 2.20
CA PHE A 48 -11.39 12.31 0.96
C PHE A 48 -11.25 13.24 -0.26
N ILE A 49 -11.93 14.38 -0.24
CA ILE A 49 -11.88 15.38 -1.32
C ILE A 49 -10.44 15.92 -1.50
N LEU A 50 -9.72 16.12 -0.39
CA LEU A 50 -8.32 16.60 -0.40
C LEU A 50 -7.38 15.65 -1.16
N GLN A 51 -7.66 14.36 -1.23
CA GLN A 51 -6.85 13.39 -1.97
C GLN A 51 -7.08 13.45 -3.49
N ILE A 52 -8.26 13.95 -3.93
CA ILE A 52 -8.62 13.98 -5.36
C ILE A 52 -7.62 14.79 -6.22
N PRO A 53 -7.22 16.03 -5.85
CA PRO A 53 -6.20 16.76 -6.61
C PRO A 53 -4.90 15.99 -6.75
N PHE A 54 -4.48 15.28 -5.70
CA PHE A 54 -3.27 14.47 -5.73
C PHE A 54 -3.36 13.32 -6.75
N VAL A 55 -4.50 12.61 -6.78
CA VAL A 55 -4.79 11.55 -7.76
C VAL A 55 -4.83 12.11 -9.20
N LEU A 56 -5.41 13.30 -9.39
CA LEU A 56 -5.52 13.94 -10.68
C LEU A 56 -4.15 14.33 -11.24
N LEU A 57 -3.32 14.96 -10.41
CA LEU A 57 -1.94 15.35 -10.75
C LEU A 57 -1.04 14.12 -10.97
N ALA A 58 -1.26 13.03 -10.24
CA ALA A 58 -0.56 11.76 -10.42
C ALA A 58 -0.94 11.04 -11.72
N ARG A 59 -2.03 11.40 -12.39
CA ARG A 59 -2.56 10.76 -13.61
C ARG A 59 -2.88 9.26 -13.43
N VAL A 60 -3.22 8.83 -12.22
CA VAL A 60 -3.50 7.42 -11.88
C VAL A 60 -4.99 7.10 -11.71
N ARG A 61 -5.88 7.91 -12.28
CA ARG A 61 -7.35 7.80 -12.11
C ARG A 61 -7.90 6.39 -12.30
N LYS A 62 -7.47 5.68 -13.37
CA LYS A 62 -8.01 4.34 -13.70
C LYS A 62 -7.62 3.31 -12.64
N GLN A 63 -6.38 3.36 -12.15
CA GLN A 63 -5.88 2.47 -11.12
C GLN A 63 -6.53 2.79 -9.77
N TRP A 64 -6.63 4.07 -9.44
CA TRP A 64 -7.28 4.56 -8.24
C TRP A 64 -8.77 4.14 -8.16
N LEU A 65 -9.54 4.32 -9.25
CA LEU A 65 -10.92 3.84 -9.33
C LEU A 65 -11.04 2.32 -9.19
N ARG A 66 -10.04 1.56 -9.62
CA ARG A 66 -10.00 0.11 -9.44
C ARG A 66 -9.75 -0.25 -7.99
N SER A 67 -8.84 0.47 -7.32
CA SER A 67 -8.59 0.34 -5.89
C SER A 67 -9.86 0.64 -5.08
N LEU A 68 -10.53 1.76 -5.38
CA LEU A 68 -11.79 2.14 -4.75
C LEU A 68 -12.88 1.06 -4.91
N ARG A 69 -13.03 0.49 -6.12
CA ARG A 69 -13.96 -0.63 -6.34
C ARG A 69 -13.61 -1.87 -5.52
N GLY A 70 -12.32 -2.18 -5.38
CA GLY A 70 -11.85 -3.27 -4.51
C GLY A 70 -12.15 -3.01 -3.04
N ALA A 71 -11.96 -1.77 -2.58
CA ALA A 71 -12.26 -1.36 -1.22
C ALA A 71 -13.77 -1.33 -0.91
N LEU A 72 -14.63 -1.08 -1.92
CA LEU A 72 -16.09 -0.99 -1.74
C LEU A 72 -16.69 -2.28 -1.14
N PHE A 73 -16.21 -3.45 -1.52
CA PHE A 73 -16.71 -4.71 -0.96
C PHE A 73 -16.46 -4.78 0.55
N LEU A 74 -15.24 -4.45 0.98
CA LEU A 74 -14.90 -4.47 2.40
C LEU A 74 -15.56 -3.28 3.14
N ALA A 75 -15.67 -2.13 2.50
CA ALA A 75 -16.39 -0.97 3.03
C ALA A 75 -17.87 -1.30 3.30
N LEU A 76 -18.55 -1.97 2.37
CA LEU A 76 -19.91 -2.46 2.55
C LEU A 76 -20.01 -3.46 3.71
N PHE A 77 -19.06 -4.37 3.82
CA PHE A 77 -18.99 -5.33 4.92
C PHE A 77 -18.84 -4.62 6.27
N ILE A 78 -17.92 -3.64 6.36
CA ILE A 78 -17.72 -2.82 7.56
C ILE A 78 -19.01 -2.06 7.92
N PHE A 79 -19.68 -1.46 6.92
CA PHE A 79 -20.93 -0.74 7.12
C PHE A 79 -22.02 -1.64 7.71
N LEU A 80 -22.28 -2.79 7.06
CA LEU A 80 -23.28 -3.74 7.49
C LEU A 80 -23.00 -4.30 8.88
N THR A 81 -21.73 -4.61 9.17
CA THR A 81 -21.31 -5.12 10.46
C THR A 81 -21.52 -4.08 11.56
N ASN A 82 -21.14 -2.82 11.32
CA ASN A 82 -21.35 -1.75 12.30
C ASN A 82 -22.83 -1.52 12.58
N ILE A 83 -23.67 -1.45 11.54
CA ILE A 83 -25.11 -1.32 11.72
C ILE A 83 -25.69 -2.49 12.51
N LEU A 84 -25.32 -3.71 12.16
CA LEU A 84 -25.83 -4.92 12.83
C LEU A 84 -25.49 -4.92 14.32
N PHE A 85 -24.23 -4.65 14.67
CA PHE A 85 -23.81 -4.64 16.08
C PHE A 85 -24.49 -3.51 16.87
N ARG A 86 -24.68 -2.34 16.28
CA ARG A 86 -25.38 -1.24 16.93
C ARG A 86 -26.88 -1.52 17.09
N TRP A 87 -27.54 -2.09 16.08
CA TRP A 87 -28.91 -2.50 16.15
C TRP A 87 -29.19 -3.52 17.27
N ILE A 88 -28.32 -4.51 17.42
CA ILE A 88 -28.39 -5.50 18.50
C ILE A 88 -28.10 -4.85 19.86
N GLY A 89 -27.08 -4.00 19.94
CA GLY A 89 -26.67 -3.33 21.18
C GLY A 89 -27.68 -2.27 21.67
N ALA A 90 -28.44 -1.65 20.78
CA ALA A 90 -29.46 -0.65 21.09
C ALA A 90 -30.88 -1.25 21.34
N GLY A 91 -30.99 -2.56 21.54
CA GLY A 91 -32.28 -3.21 21.80
C GLY A 91 -33.21 -3.21 20.59
N TYR A 92 -32.65 -3.38 19.39
CA TYR A 92 -33.37 -3.45 18.10
C TYR A 92 -33.95 -2.14 17.60
N VAL A 93 -33.51 -0.99 18.15
CA VAL A 93 -33.92 0.35 17.69
C VAL A 93 -32.73 1.02 17.02
N LEU A 94 -32.88 1.42 15.75
CA LEU A 94 -31.85 2.18 15.01
C LEU A 94 -32.09 3.67 15.24
N LEU A 95 -31.09 4.34 15.82
CA LEU A 95 -31.05 5.78 15.95
C LEU A 95 -30.29 6.40 14.76
N ALA A 96 -30.62 7.65 14.40
CA ALA A 96 -29.90 8.38 13.36
C ALA A 96 -28.39 8.50 13.65
N THR A 97 -28.02 8.60 14.92
CA THR A 97 -26.64 8.60 15.41
C THR A 97 -25.88 7.30 15.08
N ASP A 98 -26.56 6.15 15.04
CA ASP A 98 -25.95 4.86 14.73
C ASP A 98 -25.64 4.73 13.24
N LEU A 99 -26.53 5.25 12.41
CA LEU A 99 -26.31 5.35 10.97
C LEU A 99 -25.14 6.29 10.66
N GLU A 100 -25.12 7.46 11.28
CA GLU A 100 -24.03 8.43 11.13
C GLU A 100 -22.67 7.83 11.48
N PHE A 101 -22.58 7.16 12.62
CA PHE A 101 -21.34 6.50 13.04
C PHE A 101 -20.93 5.39 12.08
N SER A 102 -21.85 4.57 11.61
CA SER A 102 -21.55 3.48 10.68
C SER A 102 -21.05 4.00 9.34
N ILE A 103 -21.63 5.12 8.84
CA ILE A 103 -21.16 5.80 7.64
C ILE A 103 -19.77 6.42 7.87
N ALA A 104 -19.56 7.09 9.01
CA ALA A 104 -18.26 7.69 9.33
C ALA A 104 -17.14 6.66 9.43
N MET A 105 -17.38 5.49 10.07
CA MET A 105 -16.41 4.39 10.14
C MET A 105 -16.08 3.82 8.76
N THR A 106 -17.09 3.65 7.92
CA THR A 106 -16.92 3.19 6.55
C THR A 106 -16.11 4.20 5.72
N LEU A 107 -16.46 5.48 5.83
CA LEU A 107 -15.75 6.55 5.12
C LEU A 107 -14.30 6.68 5.61
N ARG A 108 -14.05 6.56 6.92
CA ARG A 108 -12.69 6.51 7.47
C ARG A 108 -11.87 5.40 6.83
N PHE A 109 -12.43 4.18 6.77
CA PHE A 109 -11.76 3.05 6.11
C PHE A 109 -11.42 3.38 4.64
N VAL A 110 -12.36 3.95 3.88
CA VAL A 110 -12.14 4.34 2.49
C VAL A 110 -11.02 5.38 2.38
N VAL A 111 -11.03 6.43 3.21
CA VAL A 111 -9.99 7.48 3.23
C VAL A 111 -8.61 6.88 3.48
N LEU A 112 -8.50 5.93 4.42
CA LEU A 112 -7.24 5.26 4.75
C LEU A 112 -6.74 4.39 3.59
N VAL A 113 -7.60 3.54 3.03
CA VAL A 113 -7.24 2.66 1.90
C VAL A 113 -6.80 3.49 0.69
N GLU A 114 -7.51 4.57 0.38
CA GLU A 114 -7.18 5.43 -0.75
C GLU A 114 -5.86 6.18 -0.55
N SER A 115 -5.57 6.64 0.66
CA SER A 115 -4.29 7.29 0.98
C SER A 115 -3.11 6.34 0.72
N PHE A 116 -3.19 5.09 1.22
CA PHE A 116 -2.18 4.07 0.93
C PHE A 116 -2.12 3.68 -0.55
N SER A 117 -3.29 3.55 -1.20
CA SER A 117 -3.38 3.24 -2.63
C SER A 117 -2.63 4.28 -3.48
N VAL A 118 -2.84 5.55 -3.21
CA VAL A 118 -2.15 6.65 -3.91
C VAL A 118 -0.64 6.57 -3.71
N PHE A 119 -0.17 6.28 -2.51
CA PHE A 119 1.25 6.09 -2.22
C PHE A 119 1.87 4.97 -3.05
N PHE A 120 1.28 3.77 -3.03
CA PHE A 120 1.79 2.63 -3.79
C PHE A 120 1.69 2.80 -5.30
N LEU A 121 0.69 3.53 -5.80
CA LEU A 121 0.56 3.83 -7.22
C LEU A 121 1.59 4.86 -7.71
N THR A 122 2.10 5.71 -6.81
CA THR A 122 3.01 6.81 -7.16
C THR A 122 4.45 6.58 -6.75
N THR A 123 4.74 5.51 -5.99
CA THR A 123 6.08 5.20 -5.48
C THR A 123 6.52 3.85 -6.01
N SER A 124 7.65 3.81 -6.72
CA SER A 124 8.22 2.53 -7.15
C SER A 124 8.91 1.83 -5.99
N PRO A 125 8.96 0.48 -6.00
CA PRO A 125 9.65 -0.28 -4.97
C PRO A 125 11.15 0.06 -4.86
N ASP A 126 11.83 0.35 -5.99
CA ASP A 126 13.24 0.76 -5.98
C ASP A 126 13.43 2.12 -5.26
N MET A 127 12.51 3.08 -5.49
CA MET A 127 12.52 4.37 -4.80
C MET A 127 12.22 4.21 -3.31
N LEU A 128 11.38 3.24 -2.95
CA LEU A 128 11.12 2.91 -1.54
C LEU A 128 12.39 2.37 -0.85
N GLY A 129 13.14 1.50 -1.53
CA GLY A 129 14.42 0.99 -1.02
C GLY A 129 15.44 2.11 -0.77
N LEU A 130 15.58 3.05 -1.72
CA LEU A 130 16.42 4.23 -1.56
C LEU A 130 15.95 5.14 -0.41
N ALA A 131 14.63 5.29 -0.25
CA ALA A 131 14.07 6.07 0.85
C ALA A 131 14.39 5.45 2.21
N LEU A 132 14.31 4.13 2.34
CA LEU A 132 14.68 3.41 3.56
C LEU A 132 16.15 3.61 3.90
N GLU A 133 17.04 3.45 2.91
CA GLU A 133 18.49 3.63 3.10
C GLU A 133 18.82 5.03 3.59
N GLN A 134 18.24 6.07 2.97
CA GLN A 134 18.47 7.46 3.37
C GLN A 134 17.72 7.87 4.64
N SER A 135 16.83 7.05 5.15
CA SER A 135 16.12 7.25 6.43
C SER A 135 16.83 6.60 7.62
N HIS A 136 18.16 6.39 7.52
CA HIS A 136 19.01 5.78 8.56
C HIS A 136 18.68 4.33 8.90
N VAL A 137 17.93 3.63 8.04
CA VAL A 137 17.76 2.17 8.15
C VAL A 137 19.11 1.50 7.81
N PRO A 138 19.53 0.45 8.54
CA PRO A 138 20.76 -0.28 8.21
C PRO A 138 20.80 -0.69 6.75
N TYR A 139 21.96 -0.48 6.12
CA TYR A 139 22.13 -0.71 4.68
C TYR A 139 21.79 -2.15 4.27
N GLU A 140 22.16 -3.12 5.10
CA GLU A 140 21.91 -4.53 4.87
C GLU A 140 20.40 -4.82 4.72
N PHE A 141 19.58 -4.18 5.55
CA PHE A 141 18.14 -4.33 5.48
C PHE A 141 17.55 -3.67 4.22
N SER A 142 17.97 -2.44 3.90
CA SER A 142 17.51 -1.72 2.71
C SER A 142 17.93 -2.45 1.43
N PHE A 143 19.13 -3.01 1.41
CA PHE A 143 19.62 -3.85 0.31
C PHE A 143 18.80 -5.14 0.17
N ALA A 144 18.57 -5.86 1.28
CA ALA A 144 17.78 -7.09 1.28
C ALA A 144 16.35 -6.82 0.77
N PHE A 145 15.72 -5.73 1.23
CA PHE A 145 14.40 -5.31 0.76
C PHE A 145 14.39 -5.04 -0.74
N THR A 146 15.30 -4.21 -1.24
CA THR A 146 15.37 -3.87 -2.67
C THR A 146 15.63 -5.10 -3.54
N THR A 147 16.52 -5.99 -3.09
CA THR A 147 16.83 -7.23 -3.77
C THR A 147 15.64 -8.18 -3.79
N ALA A 148 14.94 -8.33 -2.65
CA ALA A 148 13.73 -9.15 -2.57
C ALA A 148 12.65 -8.67 -3.55
N VAL A 149 12.36 -7.36 -3.56
CA VAL A 149 11.37 -6.77 -4.48
C VAL A 149 11.74 -6.98 -5.95
N ARG A 150 13.03 -6.88 -6.29
CA ARG A 150 13.52 -7.13 -7.65
C ARG A 150 13.42 -8.61 -8.04
N PHE A 151 13.57 -9.52 -7.10
CA PHE A 151 13.47 -10.95 -7.37
C PHE A 151 12.04 -11.46 -7.49
N VAL A 152 11.05 -10.79 -6.90
CA VAL A 152 9.64 -11.20 -7.00
C VAL A 152 9.17 -11.42 -8.45
N PRO A 153 9.36 -10.50 -9.40
CA PRO A 153 8.97 -10.74 -10.80
C PRO A 153 9.71 -11.92 -11.44
N VAL A 154 11.00 -12.07 -11.14
CA VAL A 154 11.84 -13.14 -11.69
C VAL A 154 11.40 -14.50 -11.16
N LEU A 155 11.16 -14.61 -9.85
CA LEU A 155 10.65 -15.84 -9.24
C LEU A 155 9.23 -16.16 -9.72
N ALA A 156 8.41 -15.16 -10.02
CA ALA A 156 7.09 -15.36 -10.58
C ALA A 156 7.13 -15.95 -12.00
N GLU A 157 8.02 -15.47 -12.85
CA GLU A 157 8.26 -16.03 -14.19
C GLU A 157 8.82 -17.47 -14.12
N GLU A 158 9.72 -17.72 -13.18
CA GLU A 158 10.29 -19.05 -12.94
C GLU A 158 9.22 -20.03 -12.41
N ALA A 159 8.40 -19.59 -11.46
CA ALA A 159 7.27 -20.39 -10.96
C ALA A 159 6.29 -20.77 -12.09
N GLN A 160 6.01 -19.84 -13.01
CA GLN A 160 5.18 -20.11 -14.18
C GLN A 160 5.82 -21.19 -15.07
N THR A 161 7.13 -21.09 -15.36
CA THR A 161 7.88 -22.06 -16.15
C THR A 161 7.84 -23.45 -15.51
N ILE A 162 8.08 -23.54 -14.19
CA ILE A 162 7.99 -24.79 -13.43
C ILE A 162 6.57 -25.38 -13.49
N MET A 163 5.54 -24.52 -13.31
CA MET A 163 4.14 -24.95 -13.41
C MET A 163 3.83 -25.55 -14.78
N ASP A 164 4.25 -24.91 -15.85
CA ASP A 164 3.99 -25.38 -17.20
C ASP A 164 4.71 -26.70 -17.50
N ALA A 165 5.95 -26.84 -17.00
CA ALA A 165 6.70 -28.10 -17.10
C ALA A 165 6.02 -29.24 -16.29
N GLN A 166 5.51 -28.96 -15.09
CA GLN A 166 4.81 -29.95 -14.28
C GLN A 166 3.45 -30.33 -14.86
N LYS A 167 2.72 -29.39 -15.46
CA LYS A 167 1.49 -29.66 -16.20
C LYS A 167 1.75 -30.56 -17.42
N ALA A 168 2.84 -30.32 -18.15
CA ALA A 168 3.25 -31.17 -19.27
C ALA A 168 3.57 -32.62 -18.84
N ARG A 169 3.99 -32.82 -17.57
CA ARG A 169 4.19 -34.14 -16.95
C ARG A 169 2.91 -34.77 -16.39
N GLY A 170 1.75 -34.15 -16.63
CA GLY A 170 0.45 -34.66 -16.19
C GLY A 170 0.02 -34.19 -14.80
N LEU A 171 0.69 -33.16 -14.21
CA LEU A 171 0.27 -32.62 -12.92
C LEU A 171 -1.02 -31.78 -13.09
N GLU A 172 -2.10 -32.22 -12.46
CA GLU A 172 -3.38 -31.52 -12.43
C GLU A 172 -3.53 -30.74 -11.14
N LEU A 173 -3.34 -29.42 -11.20
CA LEU A 173 -3.35 -28.53 -10.01
C LEU A 173 -4.75 -28.36 -9.42
N GLU A 174 -5.78 -28.38 -10.26
CA GLU A 174 -7.15 -28.03 -9.86
C GLU A 174 -8.01 -29.24 -9.46
N LYS A 175 -7.56 -30.46 -9.76
CA LYS A 175 -8.31 -31.69 -9.44
C LYS A 175 -8.17 -32.11 -7.97
N GLY A 176 -9.30 -32.46 -7.36
CA GLY A 176 -9.38 -33.04 -6.03
C GLY A 176 -9.88 -32.09 -4.95
N GLY A 177 -10.03 -32.61 -3.73
CA GLY A 177 -10.40 -31.82 -2.55
C GLY A 177 -9.31 -30.84 -2.14
N PHE A 178 -9.63 -29.92 -1.21
CA PHE A 178 -8.75 -28.83 -0.76
C PHE A 178 -7.34 -29.30 -0.38
N MET A 179 -7.23 -30.36 0.45
CA MET A 179 -5.94 -30.90 0.89
C MET A 179 -5.11 -31.48 -0.27
N LYS A 180 -5.78 -32.15 -1.24
CA LYS A 180 -5.11 -32.69 -2.42
C LYS A 180 -4.57 -31.57 -3.32
N ARG A 181 -5.31 -30.47 -3.48
CA ARG A 181 -4.83 -29.29 -4.22
C ARG A 181 -3.57 -28.70 -3.57
N ILE A 182 -3.56 -28.51 -2.26
CA ILE A 182 -2.34 -28.03 -1.56
C ILE A 182 -1.15 -28.94 -1.85
N ARG A 183 -1.34 -30.26 -1.75
CA ARG A 183 -0.27 -31.22 -2.02
C ARG A 183 0.22 -31.17 -3.49
N ASN A 184 -0.66 -30.85 -4.43
CA ASN A 184 -0.30 -30.73 -5.84
C ASN A 184 0.61 -29.50 -6.12
N TYR A 185 0.69 -28.52 -5.23
CA TYR A 185 1.64 -27.41 -5.34
C TYR A 185 3.05 -27.74 -4.83
N ILE A 186 3.24 -28.79 -4.04
CA ILE A 186 4.56 -29.19 -3.52
C ILE A 186 5.59 -29.43 -4.64
N PRO A 187 5.30 -30.13 -5.75
CA PRO A 187 6.20 -30.33 -6.85
C PRO A 187 6.65 -29.04 -7.57
N ILE A 188 5.93 -27.94 -7.36
CA ILE A 188 6.28 -26.62 -7.88
C ILE A 188 7.11 -25.86 -6.86
N LEU A 189 6.75 -25.92 -5.58
CA LEU A 189 7.43 -25.19 -4.51
C LEU A 189 8.86 -25.67 -4.26
N ILE A 190 9.11 -27.00 -4.27
CA ILE A 190 10.43 -27.54 -4.00
C ILE A 190 11.47 -27.06 -5.03
N PRO A 191 11.28 -27.20 -6.34
CA PRO A 191 12.22 -26.67 -7.32
C PRO A 191 12.39 -25.15 -7.23
N LEU A 192 11.32 -24.40 -6.96
CA LEU A 192 11.38 -22.95 -6.83
C LEU A 192 12.24 -22.52 -5.63
N ILE A 193 12.07 -23.18 -4.47
CA ILE A 193 12.89 -22.91 -3.28
C ILE A 193 14.38 -23.25 -3.53
N VAL A 194 14.66 -24.40 -4.14
CA VAL A 194 16.03 -24.80 -4.47
C VAL A 194 16.68 -23.80 -5.42
N SER A 195 15.95 -23.33 -6.43
CA SER A 195 16.43 -22.32 -7.36
C SER A 195 16.68 -20.97 -6.66
N ALA A 196 15.78 -20.54 -5.78
CA ALA A 196 15.94 -19.31 -5.01
C ALA A 196 17.18 -19.38 -4.09
N ILE A 197 17.43 -20.51 -3.42
CA ILE A 197 18.63 -20.73 -2.59
C ILE A 197 19.90 -20.67 -3.46
N ARG A 198 19.93 -21.37 -4.60
CA ARG A 198 21.07 -21.34 -5.51
C ARG A 198 21.38 -19.93 -5.97
N ARG A 199 20.37 -19.18 -6.38
CA ARG A 199 20.51 -17.78 -6.80
C ARG A 199 21.03 -16.87 -5.68
N SER A 200 20.62 -17.12 -4.43
CA SER A 200 21.15 -16.35 -3.28
C SER A 200 22.63 -16.62 -3.04
N LEU A 201 23.08 -17.87 -3.21
CA LEU A 201 24.51 -18.23 -3.11
C LEU A 201 25.33 -17.59 -4.23
N GLU A 202 24.87 -17.69 -5.48
CA GLU A 202 25.51 -17.04 -6.63
C GLU A 202 25.62 -15.53 -6.45
N LEU A 203 24.56 -14.89 -5.90
CA LEU A 203 24.58 -13.46 -5.58
C LEU A 203 25.61 -13.16 -4.49
N ALA A 204 25.67 -13.98 -3.42
CA ALA A 204 26.64 -13.80 -2.33
C ALA A 204 28.07 -13.90 -2.84
N GLU A 205 28.41 -14.93 -3.64
CA GLU A 205 29.72 -15.10 -4.27
C GLU A 205 30.08 -13.90 -5.17
N ALA A 206 29.14 -13.43 -5.98
CA ALA A 206 29.33 -12.25 -6.82
C ALA A 206 29.53 -10.96 -6.01
N MET A 207 28.94 -10.86 -4.82
CA MET A 207 29.13 -9.72 -3.92
C MET A 207 30.49 -9.78 -3.23
N GLU A 208 30.90 -10.95 -2.74
CA GLU A 208 32.21 -11.17 -2.13
C GLU A 208 33.34 -10.88 -3.12
N SER A 209 33.25 -11.36 -4.36
CA SER A 209 34.23 -11.08 -5.42
C SER A 209 34.39 -9.60 -5.75
N ARG A 210 33.36 -8.78 -5.43
CA ARG A 210 33.36 -7.30 -5.56
C ARG A 210 33.69 -6.57 -4.27
N ALA A 211 34.25 -7.27 -3.28
CA ALA A 211 34.62 -6.74 -1.98
C ALA A 211 33.44 -6.10 -1.21
N TRP A 212 32.26 -6.71 -1.29
CA TRP A 212 31.11 -6.29 -0.51
C TRP A 212 31.42 -6.35 1.00
N GLY A 213 31.17 -5.26 1.72
CA GLY A 213 31.43 -5.18 3.15
C GLY A 213 32.84 -4.72 3.52
N ALA A 214 33.77 -4.58 2.56
CA ALA A 214 35.14 -4.15 2.83
C ALA A 214 35.26 -2.70 3.37
N VAL A 215 34.26 -1.85 3.08
CA VAL A 215 34.28 -0.44 3.48
C VAL A 215 33.05 -0.12 4.36
N LYS A 216 33.30 0.51 5.52
CA LYS A 216 32.23 0.92 6.46
C LYS A 216 31.35 2.04 5.93
N LYS A 217 31.90 2.97 5.15
CA LYS A 217 31.16 4.08 4.53
C LYS A 217 31.03 3.83 3.05
N ARG A 218 29.81 3.81 2.56
CA ARG A 218 29.45 3.59 1.15
C ARG A 218 28.96 4.87 0.50
N THR A 219 29.19 5.00 -0.80
CA THR A 219 28.64 6.06 -1.65
C THR A 219 27.56 5.47 -2.52
N ASN A 220 26.44 6.16 -2.64
CA ASN A 220 25.32 5.73 -3.49
C ASN A 220 25.44 6.37 -4.86
N LEU A 221 25.22 5.58 -5.91
CA LEU A 221 25.19 6.09 -7.28
C LEU A 221 23.94 6.97 -7.51
N TYR A 222 22.84 6.60 -6.89
CA TYR A 222 21.58 7.34 -6.95
C TYR A 222 21.23 7.83 -5.55
N GLY A 223 21.07 9.15 -5.39
CA GLY A 223 20.58 9.76 -4.18
C GLY A 223 19.22 10.42 -4.43
N LEU A 224 18.34 10.38 -3.44
CA LEU A 224 17.13 11.20 -3.46
C LEU A 224 17.54 12.64 -3.16
N SER A 225 17.16 13.57 -4.01
CA SER A 225 17.33 15.01 -3.81
C SER A 225 15.97 15.66 -3.63
N LEU A 226 15.85 16.48 -2.60
CA LEU A 226 14.63 17.23 -2.36
C LEU A 226 14.47 18.32 -3.44
N HIS A 227 13.30 18.34 -4.06
CA HIS A 227 12.91 19.31 -5.06
C HIS A 227 11.92 20.33 -4.49
N ARG A 228 11.71 21.44 -5.17
CA ARG A 228 10.72 22.46 -4.73
C ARG A 228 9.32 21.88 -4.50
N GLY A 229 8.92 20.90 -5.29
CA GLY A 229 7.64 20.20 -5.12
C GLY A 229 7.51 19.45 -3.80
N ASP A 230 8.62 18.93 -3.27
CA ASP A 230 8.64 18.21 -1.99
C ASP A 230 8.35 19.15 -0.82
N PHE A 231 8.92 20.38 -0.86
CA PHE A 231 8.64 21.40 0.15
C PHE A 231 7.20 21.88 0.09
N VAL A 232 6.60 21.98 -1.10
CA VAL A 232 5.19 22.34 -1.25
C VAL A 232 4.30 21.23 -0.66
N LEU A 233 4.58 19.95 -0.98
CA LEU A 233 3.82 18.85 -0.41
C LEU A 233 3.98 18.77 1.11
N LEU A 234 5.19 19.00 1.63
CA LEU A 234 5.44 19.02 3.08
C LEU A 234 4.65 20.15 3.76
N ALA A 235 4.67 21.36 3.18
CA ALA A 235 3.92 22.50 3.71
C ALA A 235 2.40 22.22 3.72
N VAL A 236 1.87 21.66 2.64
CA VAL A 236 0.45 21.24 2.56
C VAL A 236 0.15 20.17 3.62
N THR A 237 1.03 19.20 3.80
CA THR A 237 0.86 18.13 4.79
C THR A 237 0.80 18.68 6.21
N ILE A 238 1.72 19.58 6.55
CA ILE A 238 1.75 20.23 7.88
C ILE A 238 0.51 21.10 8.07
N ALA A 239 0.09 21.87 7.05
CA ALA A 239 -1.10 22.69 7.11
C ALA A 239 -2.37 21.85 7.33
N VAL A 240 -2.50 20.73 6.64
CA VAL A 240 -3.64 19.80 6.79
C VAL A 240 -3.67 19.21 8.20
N LEU A 241 -2.52 18.77 8.71
CA LEU A 241 -2.44 18.18 10.04
C LEU A 241 -2.69 19.22 11.13
N ALA A 242 -2.14 20.43 11.00
CA ALA A 242 -2.38 21.54 11.92
C ALA A 242 -3.86 21.96 11.91
N LEU A 243 -4.46 22.04 10.72
CA LEU A 243 -5.91 22.33 10.58
C LEU A 243 -6.76 21.23 11.22
N ALA A 244 -6.42 19.97 10.99
CA ALA A 244 -7.12 18.84 11.58
C ALA A 244 -7.05 18.88 13.12
N VAL A 245 -5.87 19.10 13.68
CA VAL A 245 -5.69 19.24 15.14
C VAL A 245 -6.43 20.46 15.68
N TYR A 246 -6.36 21.60 14.98
CA TYR A 246 -7.10 22.81 15.38
C TYR A 246 -8.62 22.58 15.39
N VAL A 247 -9.17 22.00 14.35
CA VAL A 247 -10.61 21.66 14.25
C VAL A 247 -10.99 20.67 15.36
N TRP A 248 -10.18 19.67 15.63
CA TRP A 248 -10.43 18.69 16.68
C TRP A 248 -10.44 19.30 18.08
N LEU A 249 -9.56 20.27 18.36
CA LEU A 249 -9.44 20.88 19.68
C LEU A 249 -10.46 22.01 19.93
N TYR A 250 -10.74 22.84 18.93
CA TYR A 250 -11.48 24.09 19.10
C TYR A 250 -12.85 24.13 18.42
N VAL A 251 -13.08 23.27 17.44
CA VAL A 251 -14.32 23.28 16.68
C VAL A 251 -15.16 22.06 17.07
N GLN A 252 -16.30 22.32 17.75
CA GLN A 252 -17.31 21.27 17.93
C GLN A 252 -17.97 21.01 16.58
N VAL A 253 -17.44 20.02 15.85
CA VAL A 253 -18.01 19.63 14.55
C VAL A 253 -19.40 19.05 14.81
N PRO A 254 -20.50 19.66 14.28
CA PRO A 254 -21.85 19.17 14.49
C PRO A 254 -21.97 17.75 13.91
N THR A 255 -22.60 16.87 14.68
CA THR A 255 -23.06 15.58 14.18
C THR A 255 -24.25 15.81 13.26
N PHE A 256 -24.39 15.03 12.21
CA PHE A 256 -25.52 15.19 11.25
C PHE A 256 -26.88 15.02 11.92
N SER A 257 -26.92 14.30 13.05
CA SER A 257 -28.12 14.15 13.89
C SER A 257 -28.63 15.44 14.52
N HIS A 258 -27.84 16.53 14.51
CA HIS A 258 -28.33 17.87 14.95
C HIS A 258 -29.16 18.61 13.86
N PHE A 259 -29.16 18.08 12.63
CA PHE A 259 -29.91 18.71 11.51
C PHE A 259 -31.28 18.04 11.24
N PHE A 260 -31.60 16.98 11.93
CA PHE A 260 -32.90 16.28 11.91
C PHE A 260 -33.39 16.08 13.34
#